data_09001e9a3280c0aae37628bc1b6fa473
#
_entry.id   09001e9a3280c0aae37628bc1b6fa473
#
_cell.length_a   1.000
_cell.length_b   1.000
_cell.length_c   1.000
_cell.angle_alpha   90.00
_cell.angle_beta   90.00
_cell.angle_gamma   90.00
#
_symmetry.space_group_name_H-M   'P 1'
#
loop_
_entity.id
_entity.type
_entity.pdbx_description
1 polymer ?
#
loop_
_entity_poly.entity_id
_entity_poly.type
_entity_poly.pdbx_seq_one_letter_code
_entity_poly.pdbx_strand_id
1 'polypeptide(L)'
;MSQRIYSLAYLSSHRCTPAQAIQVAAQTGYSFVGLRLWPNAAGAPQQHLLGLPEVLRETLAAQAGTGVGVFDLEIIRIGEEFDPHTWDALYDAGAALKAKAILVAGDDANEARLTENYARLCEVMKPFGMTADLEFMPWTAVKDANAALRIVQGAGSPANAGILVDALHVGRSRTTLEDIRAIPRALLHYAQICDAQAGLNFSTEQMIHTARCERLLPG
;
A
#
# COMPACT_ATOMS: atom_id res chain seq x y z
N MET A 1 -6.72 17.16 -20.12
CA MET A 1 -7.01 16.40 -18.89
C MET A 1 -6.15 15.16 -18.94
N SER A 2 -5.32 14.89 -17.93
CA SER A 2 -4.58 13.63 -17.88
C SER A 2 -5.58 12.47 -17.74
N GLN A 3 -5.40 11.43 -18.53
CA GLN A 3 -6.21 10.21 -18.43
C GLN A 3 -5.98 9.60 -17.04
N ARG A 4 -7.04 9.25 -16.33
CA ARG A 4 -6.93 8.52 -15.06
C ARG A 4 -6.38 7.13 -15.32
N ILE A 5 -5.49 6.68 -14.46
CA ILE A 5 -4.89 5.35 -14.51
C ILE A 5 -5.52 4.52 -13.38
N TYR A 6 -5.87 3.28 -13.68
CA TYR A 6 -6.47 2.36 -12.71
C TYR A 6 -5.57 1.16 -12.49
N SER A 7 -5.42 0.79 -11.22
CA SER A 7 -4.71 -0.41 -10.75
C SER A 7 -5.71 -1.37 -10.12
N LEU A 8 -5.64 -2.65 -10.46
CA LEU A 8 -6.40 -3.71 -9.80
C LEU A 8 -5.75 -4.01 -8.45
N ALA A 9 -6.43 -3.69 -7.35
CA ALA A 9 -5.90 -3.89 -6.00
C ALA A 9 -5.70 -5.38 -5.68
N TYR A 10 -4.69 -5.69 -4.84
CA TYR A 10 -4.39 -7.06 -4.42
C TYR A 10 -5.61 -7.83 -3.91
N LEU A 11 -6.45 -7.23 -3.05
CA LEU A 11 -7.61 -7.91 -2.48
C LEU A 11 -8.62 -8.38 -3.53
N SER A 12 -8.68 -7.73 -4.69
CA SER A 12 -9.54 -8.15 -5.82
C SER A 12 -8.98 -9.37 -6.56
N SER A 13 -7.68 -9.67 -6.42
CA SER A 13 -7.00 -10.77 -7.11
C SER A 13 -6.18 -11.67 -6.17
N HIS A 14 -6.46 -11.65 -4.87
CA HIS A 14 -5.67 -12.31 -3.81
C HIS A 14 -5.51 -13.85 -3.99
N ARG A 15 -6.39 -14.49 -4.79
CA ARG A 15 -6.32 -15.92 -5.10
C ARG A 15 -5.46 -16.24 -6.33
N CYS A 16 -5.02 -15.21 -7.06
CA CYS A 16 -4.20 -15.36 -8.25
C CYS A 16 -2.71 -15.43 -7.88
N THR A 17 -1.91 -16.12 -8.69
CA THR A 17 -0.46 -15.90 -8.70
C THR A 17 -0.16 -14.48 -9.23
N PRO A 18 1.04 -13.90 -9.00
CA PRO A 18 1.38 -12.60 -9.55
C PRO A 18 1.16 -12.49 -11.07
N ALA A 19 1.59 -13.49 -11.84
CA ALA A 19 1.38 -13.53 -13.29
C ALA A 19 -0.11 -13.60 -13.67
N GLN A 20 -0.91 -14.40 -12.95
CA GLN A 20 -2.37 -14.47 -13.16
C GLN A 20 -3.06 -13.15 -12.83
N ALA A 21 -2.66 -12.46 -11.75
CA ALA A 21 -3.22 -11.16 -11.39
C ALA A 21 -2.98 -10.11 -12.50
N ILE A 22 -1.80 -10.11 -13.12
CA ILE A 22 -1.47 -9.27 -14.28
C ILE A 22 -2.38 -9.61 -15.47
N GLN A 23 -2.61 -10.90 -15.75
CA GLN A 23 -3.49 -11.33 -16.85
C GLN A 23 -4.94 -10.92 -16.60
N VAL A 24 -5.44 -11.07 -15.37
CA VAL A 24 -6.79 -10.61 -14.98
C VAL A 24 -6.91 -9.09 -15.14
N ALA A 25 -5.92 -8.32 -14.67
CA ALA A 25 -5.88 -6.87 -14.84
C ALA A 25 -5.95 -6.48 -16.34
N ALA A 26 -5.18 -7.14 -17.19
CA ALA A 26 -5.23 -6.91 -18.64
C ALA A 26 -6.60 -7.20 -19.25
N GLN A 27 -7.20 -8.35 -18.92
CA GLN A 27 -8.53 -8.76 -19.42
C GLN A 27 -9.65 -7.83 -18.97
N THR A 28 -9.49 -7.17 -17.82
CA THR A 28 -10.49 -6.28 -17.23
C THR A 28 -10.19 -4.79 -17.46
N GLY A 29 -9.16 -4.47 -18.29
CA GLY A 29 -8.89 -3.10 -18.73
C GLY A 29 -8.10 -2.25 -17.74
N TYR A 30 -7.48 -2.84 -16.72
CA TYR A 30 -6.58 -2.12 -15.82
C TYR A 30 -5.19 -1.97 -16.44
N SER A 31 -4.55 -0.83 -16.19
CA SER A 31 -3.17 -0.57 -16.63
C SER A 31 -2.13 -1.09 -15.65
N PHE A 32 -2.53 -1.31 -14.41
CA PHE A 32 -1.66 -1.76 -13.33
C PHE A 32 -2.36 -2.76 -12.42
N VAL A 33 -1.54 -3.44 -11.59
CA VAL A 33 -2.00 -4.33 -10.52
C VAL A 33 -1.21 -4.05 -9.24
N GLY A 34 -1.85 -4.15 -8.09
CA GLY A 34 -1.20 -4.24 -6.78
C GLY A 34 -0.91 -5.70 -6.42
N LEU A 35 0.23 -5.97 -5.80
CA LEU A 35 0.62 -7.31 -5.36
C LEU A 35 0.98 -7.29 -3.87
N ARG A 36 0.60 -8.36 -3.14
CA ARG A 36 1.06 -8.55 -1.76
C ARG A 36 2.10 -9.66 -1.74
N LEU A 37 3.37 -9.27 -1.72
CA LEU A 37 4.51 -10.19 -1.70
C LEU A 37 5.03 -10.47 -0.28
N TRP A 38 4.55 -9.70 0.70
CA TRP A 38 4.86 -9.86 2.12
C TRP A 38 3.57 -9.97 2.94
N PRO A 39 3.46 -10.92 3.89
CA PRO A 39 2.22 -11.10 4.65
C PRO A 39 1.98 -9.91 5.58
N ASN A 40 0.74 -9.45 5.68
CA ASN A 40 0.38 -8.33 6.55
C ASN A 40 0.32 -8.68 8.04
N ALA A 41 0.41 -9.98 8.37
CA ALA A 41 0.53 -10.55 9.71
C ALA A 41 1.06 -11.98 9.56
N ALA A 42 1.57 -12.56 10.64
CA ALA A 42 2.04 -13.95 10.63
C ALA A 42 0.94 -14.90 10.13
N GLY A 43 1.27 -15.69 9.10
CA GLY A 43 0.34 -16.64 8.47
C GLY A 43 -0.75 -16.04 7.59
N ALA A 44 -0.74 -14.73 7.37
CA ALA A 44 -1.70 -14.07 6.47
C ALA A 44 -1.42 -14.41 4.99
N PRO A 45 -2.46 -14.45 4.14
CA PRO A 45 -2.29 -14.71 2.71
C PRO A 45 -1.40 -13.69 2.02
N GLN A 46 -0.54 -14.19 1.13
CA GLN A 46 0.30 -13.40 0.24
C GLN A 46 0.50 -14.14 -1.08
N GLN A 47 0.98 -13.43 -2.09
CA GLN A 47 1.41 -14.03 -3.35
C GLN A 47 2.89 -14.38 -3.24
N HIS A 48 3.21 -15.65 -3.40
CA HIS A 48 4.58 -16.14 -3.28
C HIS A 48 5.38 -15.77 -4.53
N LEU A 49 6.41 -14.94 -4.36
CA LEU A 49 7.34 -14.56 -5.41
C LEU A 49 8.76 -14.41 -4.84
N LEU A 50 8.88 -13.89 -3.61
CA LEU A 50 10.18 -13.64 -2.99
C LEU A 50 10.98 -14.95 -2.83
N GLY A 51 12.22 -14.93 -3.30
CA GLY A 51 13.08 -16.14 -3.30
C GLY A 51 12.71 -17.20 -4.36
N LEU A 52 11.77 -16.93 -5.27
CA LEU A 52 11.32 -17.84 -6.34
C LEU A 52 11.61 -17.24 -7.73
N PRO A 53 12.83 -17.44 -8.28
CA PRO A 53 13.24 -16.84 -9.56
C PRO A 53 12.36 -17.21 -10.75
N GLU A 54 11.78 -18.42 -10.76
CA GLU A 54 10.86 -18.87 -11.79
C GLU A 54 9.55 -18.06 -11.76
N VAL A 55 8.99 -17.79 -10.56
CA VAL A 55 7.77 -17.00 -10.42
C VAL A 55 8.01 -15.55 -10.82
N LEU A 56 9.17 -14.98 -10.45
CA LEU A 56 9.56 -13.65 -10.90
C LEU A 56 9.65 -13.60 -12.43
N ARG A 57 10.29 -14.59 -13.07
CA ARG A 57 10.41 -14.66 -14.54
C ARG A 57 9.04 -14.76 -15.22
N GLU A 58 8.13 -15.58 -14.68
CA GLU A 58 6.75 -15.70 -15.18
C GLU A 58 5.99 -14.39 -15.05
N THR A 59 6.16 -13.69 -13.93
CA THR A 59 5.54 -12.39 -13.66
C THR A 59 6.03 -11.33 -14.63
N LEU A 60 7.35 -11.25 -14.86
CA LEU A 60 7.94 -10.36 -15.84
C LEU A 60 7.49 -10.67 -17.28
N ALA A 61 7.36 -11.94 -17.62
CA ALA A 61 6.83 -12.35 -18.93
C ALA A 61 5.36 -11.93 -19.10
N ALA A 62 4.54 -12.05 -18.06
CA ALA A 62 3.16 -11.57 -18.07
C ALA A 62 3.07 -10.04 -18.23
N GLN A 63 3.94 -9.26 -17.55
CA GLN A 63 4.03 -7.80 -17.75
C GLN A 63 4.40 -7.47 -19.21
N ALA A 64 5.43 -8.13 -19.74
CA ALA A 64 5.88 -7.88 -21.13
C ALA A 64 4.81 -8.25 -22.17
N GLY A 65 4.07 -9.35 -21.95
CA GLY A 65 3.05 -9.83 -22.87
C GLY A 65 1.74 -9.03 -22.84
N THR A 66 1.42 -8.40 -21.71
CA THR A 66 0.16 -7.67 -21.53
C THR A 66 0.30 -6.15 -21.56
N GLY A 67 1.49 -5.63 -21.23
CA GLY A 67 1.72 -4.21 -21.00
C GLY A 67 1.20 -3.70 -19.63
N VAL A 68 0.63 -4.56 -18.78
CA VAL A 68 0.18 -4.20 -17.43
C VAL A 68 1.37 -4.13 -16.49
N GLY A 69 1.53 -3.00 -15.79
CA GLY A 69 2.58 -2.78 -14.79
C GLY A 69 2.17 -3.24 -13.39
N VAL A 70 3.15 -3.32 -12.49
CA VAL A 70 2.89 -3.39 -11.04
C VAL A 70 2.90 -1.96 -10.50
N PHE A 71 1.82 -1.53 -9.82
CA PHE A 71 1.78 -0.20 -9.23
C PHE A 71 2.31 -0.21 -7.81
N ASP A 72 1.71 -0.99 -6.93
CA ASP A 72 2.07 -1.03 -5.53
C ASP A 72 2.36 -2.45 -5.04
N LEU A 73 3.21 -2.53 -4.05
CA LEU A 73 3.48 -3.73 -3.27
C LEU A 73 2.95 -3.53 -1.85
N GLU A 74 2.34 -4.56 -1.30
CA GLU A 74 1.86 -4.61 0.07
C GLU A 74 2.68 -5.63 0.87
N ILE A 75 3.03 -5.41 2.13
CA ILE A 75 2.86 -4.27 3.00
C ILE A 75 4.06 -4.24 3.97
N ILE A 76 4.61 -3.07 4.22
CA ILE A 76 5.61 -2.87 5.27
C ILE A 76 4.90 -2.33 6.51
N ARG A 77 5.15 -2.93 7.68
CA ARG A 77 4.60 -2.48 8.95
C ARG A 77 5.71 -1.99 9.86
N ILE A 78 5.62 -0.72 10.28
CA ILE A 78 6.59 -0.09 11.18
C ILE A 78 6.09 -0.27 12.61
N GLY A 79 6.62 -1.27 13.29
CA GLY A 79 6.35 -1.54 14.70
C GLY A 79 7.45 -0.98 15.61
N GLU A 80 7.39 -1.37 16.89
CA GLU A 80 8.37 -0.97 17.90
C GLU A 80 9.79 -1.44 17.58
N GLU A 81 9.91 -2.71 17.20
CA GLU A 81 11.15 -3.29 16.70
C GLU A 81 11.14 -3.26 15.17
N PHE A 82 11.77 -2.26 14.59
CA PHE A 82 11.79 -2.05 13.15
C PHE A 82 13.21 -1.98 12.60
N ASP A 83 13.52 -2.88 11.67
CA ASP A 83 14.71 -2.80 10.82
C ASP A 83 14.29 -2.75 9.36
N PRO A 84 14.54 -1.63 8.63
CA PRO A 84 14.15 -1.51 7.22
C PRO A 84 14.79 -2.57 6.32
N HIS A 85 15.93 -3.16 6.67
CA HIS A 85 16.59 -4.21 5.90
C HIS A 85 15.89 -5.57 5.96
N THR A 86 14.90 -5.74 6.85
CA THR A 86 14.05 -6.94 6.86
C THR A 86 13.34 -7.17 5.50
N TRP A 87 13.10 -6.10 4.73
CA TRP A 87 12.38 -6.15 3.46
C TRP A 87 13.27 -6.01 2.22
N ASP A 88 14.59 -6.22 2.31
CA ASP A 88 15.50 -6.09 1.16
C ASP A 88 15.04 -6.92 -0.04
N ALA A 89 14.60 -8.17 0.18
CA ALA A 89 14.06 -9.01 -0.89
C ALA A 89 12.78 -8.44 -1.55
N LEU A 90 11.96 -7.69 -0.79
CA LEU A 90 10.77 -7.01 -1.32
C LEU A 90 11.19 -5.81 -2.18
N TYR A 91 12.23 -5.06 -1.78
CA TYR A 91 12.75 -3.94 -2.55
C TYR A 91 13.35 -4.42 -3.87
N ASP A 92 14.15 -5.49 -3.85
CA ASP A 92 14.74 -6.09 -5.05
C ASP A 92 13.65 -6.56 -6.03
N ALA A 93 12.62 -7.24 -5.52
CA ALA A 93 11.48 -7.67 -6.32
C ALA A 93 10.72 -6.47 -6.90
N GLY A 94 10.49 -5.43 -6.09
CA GLY A 94 9.85 -4.20 -6.52
C GLY A 94 10.60 -3.49 -7.63
N ALA A 95 11.92 -3.37 -7.51
CA ALA A 95 12.77 -2.79 -8.54
C ALA A 95 12.73 -3.62 -9.83
N ALA A 96 12.83 -4.96 -9.74
CA ALA A 96 12.76 -5.86 -10.90
C ALA A 96 11.41 -5.74 -11.62
N LEU A 97 10.30 -5.64 -10.88
CA LEU A 97 8.94 -5.48 -11.40
C LEU A 97 8.63 -4.03 -11.83
N LYS A 98 9.54 -3.07 -11.56
CA LYS A 98 9.34 -1.62 -11.78
C LYS A 98 8.11 -1.09 -11.05
N ALA A 99 7.84 -1.61 -9.86
CA ALA A 99 6.78 -1.13 -8.99
C ALA A 99 6.98 0.36 -8.68
N LYS A 100 5.89 1.09 -8.42
CA LYS A 100 5.92 2.53 -8.17
C LYS A 100 5.92 2.87 -6.71
N ALA A 101 5.24 2.07 -5.89
CA ALA A 101 4.97 2.35 -4.49
C ALA A 101 5.06 1.11 -3.62
N ILE A 102 5.34 1.31 -2.34
CA ILE A 102 5.09 0.32 -1.29
C ILE A 102 4.12 0.92 -0.28
N LEU A 103 3.05 0.18 0.02
CA LEU A 103 2.11 0.51 1.08
C LEU A 103 2.77 0.30 2.44
N VAL A 104 2.74 1.32 3.28
CA VAL A 104 3.34 1.33 4.62
C VAL A 104 2.28 1.55 5.68
N ALA A 105 2.29 0.76 6.76
CA ALA A 105 1.44 0.94 7.92
C ALA A 105 2.28 1.29 9.15
N GLY A 106 1.80 2.20 10.00
CA GLY A 106 2.46 2.60 11.24
C GLY A 106 1.76 1.99 12.45
N ASP A 107 2.42 1.04 13.13
CA ASP A 107 1.87 0.34 14.30
C ASP A 107 2.54 0.74 15.62
N ASP A 108 3.66 1.45 15.58
CA ASP A 108 4.35 1.90 16.79
C ASP A 108 3.58 3.05 17.47
N ALA A 109 3.16 2.82 18.70
CA ALA A 109 2.46 3.82 19.50
C ALA A 109 3.35 5.02 19.90
N ASN A 110 4.67 4.89 19.83
CA ASN A 110 5.61 5.99 20.02
C ASN A 110 5.79 6.77 18.71
N GLU A 111 5.07 7.90 18.57
CA GLU A 111 5.07 8.71 17.36
C GLU A 111 6.48 9.18 16.95
N ALA A 112 7.35 9.52 17.90
CA ALA A 112 8.71 9.96 17.59
C ALA A 112 9.56 8.83 16.98
N ARG A 113 9.51 7.62 17.57
CA ARG A 113 10.19 6.44 17.03
C ARG A 113 9.62 6.00 15.69
N LEU A 114 8.29 6.03 15.54
CA LEU A 114 7.62 5.76 14.26
C LEU A 114 8.10 6.73 13.17
N THR A 115 8.19 8.01 13.48
CA THR A 115 8.66 9.06 12.56
C THR A 115 10.11 8.82 12.13
N GLU A 116 11.00 8.51 13.09
CA GLU A 116 12.40 8.19 12.81
C GLU A 116 12.51 6.92 11.92
N ASN A 117 11.78 5.87 12.26
CA ASN A 117 11.79 4.62 11.51
C ASN A 117 11.21 4.80 10.10
N TYR A 118 10.18 5.65 9.92
CA TYR A 118 9.66 5.99 8.60
C TYR A 118 10.71 6.76 7.76
N ALA A 119 11.44 7.69 8.35
CA ALA A 119 12.53 8.38 7.67
C ALA A 119 13.63 7.40 7.22
N ARG A 120 14.04 6.47 8.11
CA ARG A 120 15.01 5.40 7.79
C ARG A 120 14.51 4.50 6.65
N LEU A 121 13.23 4.12 6.67
CA LEU A 121 12.61 3.35 5.59
C LEU A 121 12.74 4.08 4.25
N CYS A 122 12.39 5.36 4.21
CA CYS A 122 12.48 6.17 2.99
C CYS A 122 13.93 6.21 2.45
N GLU A 123 14.93 6.38 3.31
CA GLU A 123 16.34 6.38 2.89
C GLU A 123 16.78 5.03 2.31
N VAL A 124 16.41 3.90 2.95
CA VAL A 124 16.74 2.56 2.44
C VAL A 124 16.03 2.28 1.12
N MET A 125 14.78 2.72 0.95
CA MET A 125 14.00 2.50 -0.27
C MET A 125 14.43 3.37 -1.46
N LYS A 126 15.11 4.49 -1.22
CA LYS A 126 15.47 5.48 -2.23
C LYS A 126 16.19 4.91 -3.46
N PRO A 127 17.19 4.01 -3.36
CA PRO A 127 17.87 3.44 -4.51
C PRO A 127 16.98 2.58 -5.41
N PHE A 128 15.85 2.05 -4.88
CA PHE A 128 14.97 1.14 -5.60
C PHE A 128 13.89 1.85 -6.41
N GLY A 129 13.79 3.20 -6.34
CA GLY A 129 12.93 4.02 -7.18
C GLY A 129 11.43 3.92 -6.85
N MET A 130 11.07 3.43 -5.67
CA MET A 130 9.70 3.33 -5.17
C MET A 130 9.41 4.38 -4.10
N THR A 131 8.14 4.79 -4.00
CA THR A 131 7.65 5.62 -2.89
C THR A 131 7.22 4.77 -1.70
N ALA A 132 7.39 5.30 -0.48
CA ALA A 132 6.88 4.73 0.75
C ALA A 132 5.58 5.48 1.12
N ASP A 133 4.43 4.90 0.79
CA ASP A 133 3.14 5.56 0.97
C ASP A 133 2.50 5.12 2.29
N LEU A 134 2.53 6.03 3.28
CA LEU A 134 2.01 5.78 4.63
C LEU A 134 0.49 5.81 4.61
N GLU A 135 -0.12 4.65 4.84
CA GLU A 135 -1.57 4.50 4.93
C GLU A 135 -2.05 4.72 6.36
N PHE A 136 -2.99 5.64 6.54
CA PHE A 136 -3.68 5.74 7.82
C PHE A 136 -4.84 4.75 7.90
N MET A 137 -4.90 4.02 9.01
CA MET A 137 -5.93 3.02 9.31
C MET A 137 -6.44 3.21 10.74
N PRO A 138 -7.75 3.29 10.99
CA PRO A 138 -8.31 3.65 12.32
C PRO A 138 -7.84 2.78 13.49
N TRP A 139 -7.41 1.56 13.23
CA TRP A 139 -6.95 0.59 14.25
C TRP A 139 -5.43 0.54 14.45
N THR A 140 -4.67 1.35 13.72
CA THR A 140 -3.20 1.45 13.84
C THR A 140 -2.80 2.64 14.70
N ALA A 141 -1.51 2.89 14.87
CA ALA A 141 -1.03 4.11 15.52
C ALA A 141 -1.26 5.35 14.63
N VAL A 142 -1.27 5.18 13.31
CA VAL A 142 -1.58 6.24 12.33
C VAL A 142 -3.07 6.16 11.97
N LYS A 143 -3.92 6.81 12.79
CA LYS A 143 -5.37 6.59 12.77
C LYS A 143 -6.13 7.41 11.73
N ASP A 144 -5.58 8.52 11.27
CA ASP A 144 -6.23 9.49 10.38
C ASP A 144 -5.21 10.25 9.52
N ALA A 145 -5.71 11.04 8.58
CA ALA A 145 -4.88 11.79 7.64
C ALA A 145 -3.93 12.79 8.35
N ASN A 146 -4.37 13.41 9.43
CA ASN A 146 -3.54 14.34 10.20
C ASN A 146 -2.37 13.63 10.89
N ALA A 147 -2.58 12.42 11.41
CA ALA A 147 -1.51 11.60 11.96
C ALA A 147 -0.49 11.22 10.88
N ALA A 148 -0.94 10.77 9.70
CA ALA A 148 -0.05 10.45 8.59
C ALA A 148 0.76 11.68 8.16
N LEU A 149 0.12 12.84 8.04
CA LEU A 149 0.79 14.08 7.64
C LEU A 149 1.86 14.52 8.66
N ARG A 150 1.57 14.42 9.98
CA ARG A 150 2.56 14.73 11.02
C ARG A 150 3.79 13.81 10.94
N ILE A 151 3.59 12.50 10.74
CA ILE A 151 4.70 11.55 10.61
C ILE A 151 5.57 11.91 9.40
N VAL A 152 4.95 12.09 8.22
CA VAL A 152 5.69 12.40 6.99
C VAL A 152 6.45 13.72 7.10
N GLN A 153 5.82 14.76 7.66
CA GLN A 153 6.46 16.07 7.89
C GLN A 153 7.57 15.98 8.94
N GLY A 154 7.32 15.28 10.05
CA GLY A 154 8.31 15.03 11.10
C GLY A 154 9.53 14.27 10.60
N ALA A 155 9.36 13.38 9.62
CA ALA A 155 10.44 12.69 8.92
C ALA A 155 11.22 13.58 7.93
N GLY A 156 10.89 14.85 7.82
CA GLY A 156 11.51 15.81 6.89
C GLY A 156 10.97 15.75 5.46
N SER A 157 9.82 15.13 5.24
CA SER A 157 9.19 14.95 3.92
C SER A 157 10.17 14.43 2.86
N PRO A 158 10.76 13.24 3.02
CA PRO A 158 11.66 12.67 2.03
C PRO A 158 11.03 12.67 0.62
N ALA A 159 11.84 12.78 -0.42
CA ALA A 159 11.35 12.91 -1.80
C ALA A 159 10.53 11.70 -2.28
N ASN A 160 10.73 10.53 -1.67
CA ASN A 160 9.99 9.30 -1.92
C ASN A 160 8.95 8.99 -0.83
N ALA A 161 8.67 9.93 0.07
CA ALA A 161 7.59 9.79 1.04
C ALA A 161 6.23 10.09 0.41
N GLY A 162 5.19 9.38 0.86
CA GLY A 162 3.82 9.62 0.42
C GLY A 162 2.79 9.31 1.50
N ILE A 163 1.55 9.68 1.23
CA ILE A 163 0.38 9.34 2.05
C ILE A 163 -0.63 8.64 1.16
N LEU A 164 -0.98 7.40 1.52
CA LEU A 164 -2.02 6.65 0.85
C LEU A 164 -3.37 6.98 1.48
N VAL A 165 -4.31 7.40 0.65
CA VAL A 165 -5.70 7.66 1.03
C VAL A 165 -6.57 6.50 0.55
N ASP A 166 -7.02 5.66 1.47
CA ASP A 166 -8.02 4.62 1.21
C ASP A 166 -9.41 5.14 1.61
N ALA A 167 -10.37 5.10 0.70
CA ALA A 167 -11.73 5.61 0.91
C ALA A 167 -12.44 4.93 2.11
N LEU A 168 -12.20 3.63 2.33
CA LEU A 168 -12.74 2.93 3.50
C LEU A 168 -12.19 3.52 4.80
N HIS A 169 -10.89 3.76 4.86
CA HIS A 169 -10.24 4.29 6.06
C HIS A 169 -10.62 5.75 6.32
N VAL A 170 -10.84 6.53 5.27
CA VAL A 170 -11.46 7.87 5.40
C VAL A 170 -12.84 7.75 6.06
N GLY A 171 -13.71 6.90 5.53
CA GLY A 171 -15.07 6.72 6.07
C GLY A 171 -15.14 6.09 7.46
N ARG A 172 -14.08 5.43 7.94
CA ARG A 172 -14.00 4.76 9.25
C ARG A 172 -13.14 5.51 10.27
N SER A 173 -12.45 6.57 9.87
CA SER A 173 -11.62 7.42 10.74
C SER A 173 -12.30 8.74 11.04
N ARG A 174 -11.59 9.63 11.76
CA ARG A 174 -12.02 11.03 11.98
C ARG A 174 -11.58 11.97 10.86
N THR A 175 -11.02 11.42 9.77
CA THR A 175 -10.54 12.20 8.63
C THR A 175 -11.69 12.95 7.95
N THR A 176 -11.55 14.25 7.80
CA THR A 176 -12.48 15.09 7.05
C THR A 176 -11.96 15.34 5.62
N LEU A 177 -12.80 15.86 4.76
CA LEU A 177 -12.38 16.28 3.41
C LEU A 177 -11.38 17.45 3.46
N GLU A 178 -11.45 18.31 4.47
CA GLU A 178 -10.48 19.36 4.74
C GLU A 178 -9.11 18.80 5.09
N ASP A 179 -9.06 17.78 5.92
CA ASP A 179 -7.80 17.10 6.27
C ASP A 179 -7.13 16.51 5.00
N ILE A 180 -7.91 15.89 4.12
CA ILE A 180 -7.39 15.38 2.84
C ILE A 180 -6.90 16.52 1.94
N ARG A 181 -7.63 17.65 1.86
CA ARG A 181 -7.20 18.83 1.09
C ARG A 181 -5.95 19.48 1.63
N ALA A 182 -5.69 19.35 2.94
CA ALA A 182 -4.49 19.86 3.59
C ALA A 182 -3.22 19.04 3.25
N ILE A 183 -3.36 17.81 2.75
CA ILE A 183 -2.22 17.00 2.32
C ILE A 183 -1.59 17.63 1.07
N PRO A 184 -0.30 17.98 1.10
CA PRO A 184 0.40 18.51 -0.09
C PRO A 184 0.26 17.55 -1.27
N ARG A 185 -0.09 18.07 -2.46
CA ARG A 185 -0.32 17.25 -3.66
C ARG A 185 0.87 16.34 -4.00
N ALA A 186 2.09 16.77 -3.67
CA ALA A 186 3.31 16.00 -3.91
C ALA A 186 3.40 14.72 -3.08
N LEU A 187 2.64 14.61 -1.98
CA LEU A 187 2.59 13.42 -1.12
C LEU A 187 1.46 12.46 -1.51
N LEU A 188 0.63 12.79 -2.49
CA LEU A 188 -0.50 11.97 -2.95
C LEU A 188 -0.14 11.27 -4.26
N HIS A 189 0.44 10.08 -4.18
CA HIS A 189 0.86 9.30 -5.35
C HIS A 189 -0.31 8.51 -5.93
N TYR A 190 -1.11 7.89 -5.08
CA TYR A 190 -2.31 7.14 -5.47
C TYR A 190 -3.34 7.11 -4.33
N ALA A 191 -4.52 6.60 -4.62
CA ALA A 191 -5.58 6.37 -3.65
C ALA A 191 -6.21 5.00 -3.89
N GLN A 192 -6.75 4.37 -2.84
CA GLN A 192 -7.55 3.16 -2.96
C GLN A 192 -9.02 3.49 -2.81
N ILE A 193 -9.86 2.86 -3.64
CA ILE A 193 -11.29 3.11 -3.68
C ILE A 193 -12.03 1.77 -3.57
N CYS A 194 -12.94 1.69 -2.62
CA CYS A 194 -13.94 0.64 -2.51
C CYS A 194 -15.20 1.23 -1.87
N ASP A 195 -16.27 0.46 -1.86
CA ASP A 195 -17.41 0.73 -1.00
C ASP A 195 -17.45 -0.24 0.18
N ALA A 196 -18.33 0.01 1.15
CA ALA A 196 -18.52 -0.81 2.32
C ALA A 196 -19.91 -0.57 2.94
N GLN A 197 -20.36 -1.51 3.77
CA GLN A 197 -21.60 -1.35 4.52
C GLN A 197 -21.60 -0.03 5.31
N ALA A 198 -22.68 0.71 5.22
CA ALA A 198 -22.87 1.96 5.98
C ALA A 198 -22.91 1.72 7.48
N GLY A 199 -22.42 2.69 8.27
CA GLY A 199 -22.42 2.65 9.72
C GLY A 199 -21.31 3.50 10.33
N LEU A 200 -21.43 3.83 11.60
CA LEU A 200 -20.49 4.70 12.31
C LEU A 200 -19.83 4.07 13.55
N ASN A 201 -20.43 3.01 14.11
CA ASN A 201 -20.00 2.44 15.38
C ASN A 201 -19.53 0.98 15.17
N PHE A 202 -18.33 0.82 14.60
CA PHE A 202 -17.72 -0.47 14.42
C PHE A 202 -16.64 -0.72 15.48
N SER A 203 -16.58 -1.95 16.00
CA SER A 203 -15.43 -2.37 16.81
C SER A 203 -14.18 -2.45 15.93
N THR A 204 -13.01 -2.47 16.57
CA THR A 204 -11.72 -2.67 15.84
C THR A 204 -11.74 -3.95 15.03
N GLU A 205 -12.27 -5.05 15.57
CA GLU A 205 -12.37 -6.34 14.88
C GLU A 205 -13.28 -6.26 13.65
N GLN A 206 -14.42 -5.57 13.77
CA GLN A 206 -15.33 -5.36 12.64
C GLN A 206 -14.70 -4.50 11.55
N MET A 207 -13.99 -3.42 11.91
CA MET A 207 -13.28 -2.58 10.94
C MET A 207 -12.20 -3.38 10.18
N ILE A 208 -11.41 -4.17 10.90
CA ILE A 208 -10.37 -5.03 10.30
C ILE A 208 -11.01 -6.09 9.40
N HIS A 209 -12.09 -6.73 9.83
CA HIS A 209 -12.80 -7.74 9.05
C HIS A 209 -13.36 -7.15 7.76
N THR A 210 -14.07 -6.03 7.83
CA THR A 210 -14.58 -5.33 6.64
C THR A 210 -13.45 -4.96 5.68
N ALA A 211 -12.35 -4.40 6.19
CA ALA A 211 -11.23 -3.99 5.36
C ALA A 211 -10.56 -5.14 4.60
N ARG A 212 -10.62 -6.36 5.13
CA ARG A 212 -9.95 -7.54 4.57
C ARG A 212 -10.87 -8.46 3.78
N CYS A 213 -12.17 -8.52 4.12
CA CYS A 213 -13.06 -9.58 3.67
C CYS A 213 -14.38 -9.06 3.08
N GLU A 214 -14.80 -7.81 3.36
CA GLU A 214 -16.16 -7.34 3.04
C GLU A 214 -16.17 -6.01 2.29
N ARG A 215 -15.08 -5.68 1.58
CA ARG A 215 -15.08 -4.53 0.68
C ARG A 215 -16.07 -4.76 -0.46
N LEU A 216 -16.84 -3.74 -0.79
CA LEU A 216 -17.79 -3.74 -1.90
C LEU A 216 -17.17 -3.01 -3.10
N LEU A 217 -17.72 -3.26 -4.27
CA LEU A 217 -17.37 -2.51 -5.48
C LEU A 217 -17.80 -1.04 -5.32
N PRO A 218 -17.01 -0.08 -5.83
CA PRO A 218 -17.37 1.34 -5.80
C PRO A 218 -18.65 1.62 -6.59
N GLY A 219 -19.60 2.37 -6.02
CA GLY A 219 -20.81 2.83 -6.72
C GLY A 219 -22.11 2.62 -6.00
#